data_18899db5e5b53bf6e220ca211edd45d4
#
_entry.id   18899db5e5b53bf6e220ca211edd45d4
#
_cell.length_a   1.000
_cell.length_b   1.000
_cell.length_c   1.000
_cell.angle_alpha   90.00
_cell.angle_beta   90.00
_cell.angle_gamma   90.00
#
_symmetry.space_group_name_H-M   'P 1'
#
loop_
_entity.id
_entity.type
_entity.pdbx_description
1 polymer ?
#
loop_
_entity_poly.entity_id
_entity_poly.type
_entity_poly.pdbx_seq_one_letter_code
_entity_poly.pdbx_strand_id
1 'polypeptide(L)'
;MSLYFTHNNISLHHASALDPMALEKESLDCTITSPPYNVGIAYSSNEDGQSYLEYLDFSTTWLQNAYLWAKDSGRLCLNIPLIKTRAGNRAWGRI
;
A
#
# COMPACT_ATOMS: atom_id res chain seq x y z
N MET A 1 -7.55 -2.30 -14.89
CA MET A 1 -7.32 -1.98 -14.97
C MET A 1 -6.65 -1.36 -15.43
N SER A 2 -5.84 -1.04 -15.43
CA SER A 2 -5.66 -0.14 -16.05
C SER A 2 -4.32 0.22 -16.34
N LEU A 3 -3.72 -0.49 -17.26
CA LEU A 3 -2.45 -0.12 -17.80
C LEU A 3 -2.58 1.28 -18.35
N TYR A 4 -1.80 2.19 -17.82
CA TYR A 4 -1.86 3.58 -18.22
C TYR A 4 -0.80 3.86 -19.26
N PHE A 5 0.38 3.28 -19.12
CA PHE A 5 1.51 3.62 -19.98
C PHE A 5 2.58 2.55 -19.86
N THR A 6 3.20 2.21 -20.98
CA THR A 6 4.30 1.25 -21.02
C THR A 6 5.45 1.84 -21.81
N HIS A 7 6.65 1.69 -21.28
CA HIS A 7 7.85 2.11 -21.97
C HIS A 7 8.99 1.18 -21.57
N ASN A 8 9.57 0.52 -22.56
CA ASN A 8 10.61 -0.48 -22.32
C ASN A 8 10.10 -1.54 -21.34
N ASN A 9 10.75 -1.69 -20.20
CA ASN A 9 10.35 -2.69 -19.22
C ASN A 9 9.54 -2.08 -18.07
N ILE A 10 8.99 -0.88 -18.29
CA ILE A 10 8.24 -0.19 -17.25
C ILE A 10 6.79 -0.07 -17.66
N SER A 11 5.89 -0.46 -16.77
CA SER A 11 4.46 -0.31 -16.98
C SER A 11 3.88 0.52 -15.85
N LEU A 12 3.13 1.56 -16.19
CA LEU A 12 2.44 2.38 -15.23
C LEU A 12 0.96 2.02 -15.25
N HIS A 13 0.41 1.83 -14.08
CA HIS A 13 -1.00 1.49 -13.94
C HIS A 13 -1.71 2.58 -13.16
N HIS A 14 -2.86 2.98 -13.64
CA HIS A 14 -3.69 3.94 -12.91
C HIS A 14 -4.81 3.15 -12.26
N ALA A 15 -4.58 2.72 -11.05
CA ALA A 15 -5.51 1.84 -10.36
C ALA A 15 -5.30 1.96 -8.86
N SER A 16 -6.18 1.36 -8.10
CA SER A 16 -6.08 1.35 -6.66
C SER A 16 -5.52 0.01 -6.19
N ALA A 17 -4.69 0.04 -5.17
CA ALA A 17 -4.21 -1.19 -4.56
C ALA A 17 -5.31 -1.95 -3.84
N LEU A 18 -6.47 -1.32 -3.67
CA LEU A 18 -7.63 -1.98 -3.07
C LEU A 18 -8.38 -2.84 -4.09
N ASP A 19 -8.04 -2.72 -5.36
CA ASP A 19 -8.70 -3.46 -6.42
C ASP A 19 -7.88 -4.71 -6.76
N PRO A 20 -8.36 -5.91 -6.44
CA PRO A 20 -7.58 -7.12 -6.71
C PRO A 20 -7.32 -7.37 -8.18
N MET A 21 -8.09 -6.72 -9.06
CA MET A 21 -7.92 -6.89 -10.49
C MET A 21 -6.90 -5.92 -11.08
N ALA A 22 -6.28 -5.08 -10.26
CA ALA A 22 -5.35 -4.09 -10.75
C ALA A 22 -4.12 -4.72 -11.42
N LEU A 23 -3.68 -5.86 -10.93
CA LEU A 23 -2.54 -6.57 -11.48
C LEU A 23 -2.87 -8.04 -11.63
N GLU A 24 -2.03 -8.74 -12.37
CA GLU A 24 -2.20 -10.17 -12.55
C GLU A 24 -1.79 -10.93 -11.30
N LYS A 25 -2.52 -11.99 -11.04
CA LYS A 25 -2.22 -12.89 -9.95
C LYS A 25 -0.84 -13.51 -10.16
N GLU A 26 -0.09 -13.63 -9.08
CA GLU A 26 1.20 -14.30 -9.09
C GLU A 26 2.16 -13.75 -10.15
N SER A 27 2.19 -12.45 -10.28
CA SER A 27 3.01 -11.80 -11.31
C SER A 27 4.19 -11.02 -10.77
N LEU A 28 4.24 -10.77 -9.46
CA LEU A 28 5.25 -9.88 -8.89
C LEU A 28 6.32 -10.63 -8.13
N ASP A 29 7.56 -10.27 -8.40
CA ASP A 29 8.70 -10.80 -7.67
C ASP A 29 8.92 -10.04 -6.38
N CYS A 30 8.61 -8.75 -6.38
CA CYS A 30 8.84 -7.91 -5.22
C CYS A 30 7.90 -6.72 -5.27
N THR A 31 7.30 -6.41 -4.14
CA THR A 31 6.48 -5.21 -3.97
C THR A 31 7.15 -4.32 -2.96
N ILE A 32 7.34 -3.06 -3.31
CA ILE A 32 7.93 -2.07 -2.40
C ILE A 32 6.94 -0.94 -2.30
N THR A 33 6.49 -0.63 -1.10
CA THR A 33 5.45 0.38 -0.95
C THR A 33 5.53 1.09 0.39
N SER A 34 5.02 2.32 0.40
CA SER A 34 4.83 3.13 1.59
C SER A 34 3.35 3.46 1.66
N PRO A 35 2.55 2.62 2.30
CA PRO A 35 1.11 2.89 2.36
C PRO A 35 0.83 4.09 3.26
N PRO A 36 -0.38 4.63 3.22
CA PRO A 36 -0.73 5.70 4.15
C PRO A 36 -0.47 5.26 5.57
N TYR A 37 0.07 6.16 6.38
CA TYR A 37 0.49 5.81 7.74
C TYR A 37 -0.57 6.05 8.80
N ASN A 38 -1.69 6.64 8.40
CA ASN A 38 -2.80 6.97 9.30
C ASN A 38 -2.35 7.94 10.39
N VAL A 39 -1.66 8.99 9.97
CA VAL A 39 -1.13 9.99 10.89
C VAL A 39 -1.76 11.37 10.68
N GLY A 40 -2.87 11.45 9.95
CA GLY A 40 -3.61 12.68 9.80
C GLY A 40 -3.38 13.45 8.51
N ILE A 41 -2.64 12.86 7.58
CA ILE A 41 -2.38 13.50 6.30
C ILE A 41 -3.48 13.14 5.31
N ALA A 42 -4.03 14.13 4.61
CA ALA A 42 -5.06 13.87 3.61
C ALA A 42 -4.42 13.57 2.27
N TYR A 43 -4.90 12.53 1.63
CA TYR A 43 -4.47 12.17 0.27
C TYR A 43 -5.65 12.38 -0.66
N SER A 44 -5.39 12.45 -1.95
CA SER A 44 -6.45 12.79 -2.90
C SER A 44 -7.59 11.78 -2.91
N SER A 45 -7.32 10.51 -2.65
CA SER A 45 -8.38 9.50 -2.67
C SER A 45 -8.50 8.74 -1.36
N ASN A 46 -7.65 9.02 -0.39
CA ASN A 46 -7.70 8.39 0.93
C ASN A 46 -7.42 9.41 1.99
N GLU A 47 -8.01 9.21 3.14
CA GLU A 47 -7.71 10.06 4.28
C GLU A 47 -6.78 9.32 5.21
N ASP A 48 -5.73 9.99 5.64
CA ASP A 48 -4.76 9.41 6.55
C ASP A 48 -5.11 9.78 7.98
N GLY A 49 -6.35 9.53 8.35
CA GLY A 49 -6.87 9.85 9.69
C GLY A 49 -8.02 8.94 10.00
N GLN A 50 -8.03 7.77 9.41
CA GLN A 50 -9.09 6.80 9.63
C GLN A 50 -9.06 6.31 11.07
N SER A 51 -10.20 5.84 11.55
CA SER A 51 -10.23 5.15 12.84
C SER A 51 -9.31 3.93 12.76
N TYR A 52 -8.93 3.43 13.91
CA TYR A 52 -8.05 2.28 13.96
C TYR A 52 -8.65 1.08 13.22
N LEU A 53 -9.95 0.86 13.39
CA LEU A 53 -10.61 -0.27 12.72
C LEU A 53 -10.68 -0.07 11.21
N GLU A 54 -10.97 1.14 10.78
CA GLU A 54 -11.00 1.44 9.36
C GLU A 54 -9.62 1.26 8.74
N TYR A 55 -8.60 1.68 9.46
CA TYR A 55 -7.23 1.55 8.98
C TYR A 55 -6.82 0.08 8.89
N LEU A 56 -7.22 -0.73 9.85
CA LEU A 56 -6.94 -2.16 9.80
C LEU A 56 -7.64 -2.82 8.62
N ASP A 57 -8.89 -2.43 8.36
CA ASP A 57 -9.62 -2.98 7.25
C ASP A 57 -8.99 -2.59 5.91
N PHE A 58 -8.63 -1.34 5.79
CA PHE A 58 -7.92 -0.85 4.62
C PHE A 58 -6.62 -1.62 4.41
N SER A 59 -5.84 -1.77 5.47
CA SER A 59 -4.56 -2.46 5.38
C SER A 59 -4.72 -3.93 5.03
N THR A 60 -5.73 -4.57 5.60
CA THR A 60 -6.01 -5.97 5.30
C THR A 60 -6.28 -6.15 3.82
N THR A 61 -7.07 -5.25 3.24
CA THR A 61 -7.45 -5.37 1.85
C THR A 61 -6.24 -5.27 0.93
N TRP A 62 -5.41 -4.23 1.08
CA TRP A 62 -4.31 -4.10 0.15
C TRP A 62 -3.21 -5.14 0.41
N LEU A 63 -3.07 -5.60 1.66
CA LEU A 63 -2.11 -6.67 1.95
C LEU A 63 -2.55 -7.99 1.32
N GLN A 64 -3.85 -8.27 1.36
CA GLN A 64 -4.37 -9.48 0.69
C GLN A 64 -4.12 -9.40 -0.81
N ASN A 65 -4.31 -8.22 -1.39
CA ASN A 65 -4.05 -8.06 -2.82
C ASN A 65 -2.57 -8.21 -3.13
N ALA A 66 -1.70 -7.65 -2.29
CA ALA A 66 -0.27 -7.82 -2.50
C ALA A 66 0.13 -9.29 -2.45
N TYR A 67 -0.48 -10.04 -1.57
CA TYR A 67 -0.25 -11.48 -1.48
C TYR A 67 -0.74 -12.19 -2.73
N LEU A 68 -1.91 -11.80 -3.21
CA LEU A 68 -2.48 -12.40 -4.42
C LEU A 68 -1.59 -12.16 -5.64
N TRP A 69 -1.00 -10.98 -5.74
CA TRP A 69 -0.17 -10.61 -6.88
C TRP A 69 1.24 -11.17 -6.79
N ALA A 70 1.67 -11.61 -5.62
CA ALA A 70 3.04 -12.07 -5.42
C ALA A 70 3.22 -13.48 -5.96
N LYS A 71 4.37 -13.73 -6.55
CA LYS A 71 4.77 -15.08 -6.88
C LYS A 71 5.09 -15.84 -5.61
N ASP A 72 5.22 -17.14 -5.72
CA ASP A 72 5.49 -18.00 -4.60
C ASP A 72 6.65 -17.54 -3.72
N SER A 73 7.74 -17.13 -4.33
CA SER A 73 8.89 -16.66 -3.58
C SER A 73 8.99 -15.15 -3.56
N GLY A 74 7.87 -14.47 -3.81
CA GLY A 74 7.86 -13.03 -3.87
C GLY A 74 8.09 -12.39 -2.52
N ARG A 75 8.47 -11.12 -2.52
CA ARG A 75 8.77 -10.38 -1.30
C ARG A 75 7.96 -9.09 -1.23
N LEU A 76 7.68 -8.69 -0.02
CA LEU A 76 6.99 -7.43 0.24
C LEU A 76 7.85 -6.60 1.16
N CYS A 77 8.20 -5.41 0.73
CA CYS A 77 8.99 -4.47 1.51
C CYS A 77 8.14 -3.27 1.85
N LEU A 78 7.91 -3.06 3.14
CA LEU A 78 7.08 -1.97 3.60
C LEU A 78 7.90 -0.90 4.27
N ASN A 79 7.61 0.35 3.92
CA ASN A 79 8.20 1.49 4.60
C ASN A 79 7.11 2.13 5.44
N ILE A 80 7.09 1.80 6.72
CA ILE A 80 6.08 2.30 7.65
C ILE A 80 6.75 2.69 8.96
N PRO A 81 6.11 3.54 9.77
CA PRO A 81 6.65 3.84 11.09
C PRO A 81 6.49 2.63 12.01
N LEU A 82 7.47 2.40 12.84
CA LEU A 82 7.41 1.32 13.80
C LEU A 82 6.44 1.62 14.94
N ILE A 83 6.43 2.88 15.37
CA ILE A 83 5.56 3.33 16.44
C ILE A 83 4.89 4.60 16.00
N LYS A 84 3.57 4.66 16.15
CA LYS A 84 2.82 5.86 15.83
C LYS A 84 2.44 6.57 17.11
N THR A 85 2.66 7.87 17.16
CA THR A 85 2.29 8.66 18.31
C THR A 85 1.08 9.50 17.97
N ARG A 86 0.55 10.19 19.00
CA ARG A 86 -0.61 11.00 18.80
C ARG A 86 -0.30 12.20 17.95
N ALA A 87 -1.35 12.82 17.48
CA ALA A 87 -1.22 13.99 16.65
C ALA A 87 -0.39 15.02 17.38
N GLY A 88 0.43 15.73 16.65
CA GLY A 88 1.30 16.73 17.20
C GLY A 88 2.65 16.18 17.60
N ASN A 89 2.77 14.89 17.72
CA ASN A 89 4.04 14.25 18.04
C ASN A 89 4.64 13.69 16.78
N ARG A 90 5.76 12.98 16.89
CA ARG A 90 6.33 12.42 15.73
C ARG A 90 5.55 11.25 15.31
N ALA A 91 5.30 11.16 14.05
CA ALA A 91 4.63 10.02 13.46
C ALA A 91 5.56 8.83 13.36
N TRP A 92 6.85 9.06 13.54
CA TRP A 92 7.83 8.00 13.31
C TRP A 92 8.18 7.33 14.61
N GLY A 93 8.46 6.08 14.51
CA GLY A 93 8.83 5.33 15.66
C GLY A 93 10.21 5.67 16.11
N ARG A 94 10.52 5.26 17.32
CA ARG A 94 11.79 5.36 17.81
C ARG A 94 12.15 4.00 18.10
N ILE A 95 13.28 3.63 17.83
CA ILE A 95 13.77 2.27 18.02
C ILE A 95 14.50 2.18 19.32
#